data_13226be53889271fe276c47175764d1a
#
_entry.id   13226be53889271fe276c47175764d1a
#
_cell.length_a   1.000
_cell.length_b   1.000
_cell.length_c   1.000
_cell.angle_alpha   90.00
_cell.angle_beta   90.00
_cell.angle_gamma   90.00
#
_symmetry.space_group_name_H-M   'P 1'
#
loop_
_entity.id
_entity.type
_entity.pdbx_description
1 polymer ?
#
loop_
_entity_poly.entity_id
_entity_poly.type
_entity_poly.pdbx_seq_one_letter_code
_entity_poly.pdbx_strand_id
1 'polypeptide(L)'
;MQTVRTFLVAAVMLGVSAAQALSPPPPQPDDELLPLLYEAFDGDNWHRNDGWLDEEVHWCDWYGVTCSDDAFWGYYDFLALDLPDNNLSGELSEELAWLLFQFIPPRSRLDLSGNELSGVLHYFPRLVHQVDLSDNRIGGSLPDVSPTPGYPDERSLDLSGNRLDGKVPDSWSTMRLRGLNLADNQLDDGHLNAFRAISPTVRGHLDLAGNRFSGTLTTDIYTAGINPNDLGNVGGGLRLCFNDFSLLSETMHEWISERHAGGPEFEQCLGRERIDMDAGISGSWFNPDFDGEGVALQLLDNGAPLLYSFGFDRQGRQQWLFEVGRPGQQFLKWQQLKETRGDFGQGFRYDGDHPLMRGMTRMRFDRIDGDTVHVERNYYDLAACGPLETADPNRPPTMPCPPPLFADRLDYQRLTKLAGTTCDNQSDAQHYSGTWFDPEANGEGFVIEVLPDDRAVVYWFTYAADDSGEQAWLMGNGQIDLNISAISSNPQPPTLLIDPILLPVGATYGPDFDPADVERIDWGWLEIQFHDENTGHVFFGSMLEAYDSGDFPIQRLTRPMLADCEANAQ
;
A
#
# COMPACT_ATOMS: atom_id res chain seq x y z
N MET A 1 -39.73 7.03 8.48
CA MET A 1 -38.39 7.37 8.03
C MET A 1 -38.28 7.78 6.57
N GLN A 2 -39.10 7.32 5.64
CA GLN A 2 -39.08 7.76 4.21
C GLN A 2 -39.71 9.14 3.91
N THR A 3 -40.41 9.74 4.85
CA THR A 3 -41.17 10.99 4.63
C THR A 3 -40.41 12.27 4.98
N VAL A 4 -39.23 12.18 5.60
CA VAL A 4 -38.40 13.35 5.95
C VAL A 4 -37.41 13.68 4.78
N ARG A 5 -37.03 12.69 3.97
CA ARG A 5 -36.10 12.85 2.86
C ARG A 5 -36.59 13.76 1.72
N THR A 6 -37.89 13.90 1.55
CA THR A 6 -38.46 14.64 0.40
C THR A 6 -38.62 16.15 0.66
N PHE A 7 -38.45 16.61 1.88
CA PHE A 7 -38.65 18.02 2.22
C PHE A 7 -37.37 18.87 2.18
N LEU A 8 -36.18 18.28 2.37
CA LEU A 8 -34.92 19.03 2.39
C LEU A 8 -34.43 19.42 0.98
N VAL A 9 -34.62 18.56 -0.01
CA VAL A 9 -34.18 18.82 -1.40
C VAL A 9 -35.00 19.91 -2.09
N ALA A 10 -36.25 20.12 -1.69
CA ALA A 10 -37.11 21.14 -2.31
C ALA A 10 -36.84 22.58 -1.82
N ALA A 11 -36.20 22.77 -0.70
CA ALA A 11 -35.93 24.11 -0.13
C ALA A 11 -34.72 24.82 -0.77
N VAL A 12 -33.80 24.09 -1.35
CA VAL A 12 -32.56 24.65 -1.95
C VAL A 12 -32.75 25.11 -3.39
N MET A 13 -33.82 24.68 -4.09
CA MET A 13 -34.05 24.99 -5.51
C MET A 13 -34.96 26.19 -5.77
N LEU A 14 -35.51 26.84 -4.73
CA LEU A 14 -36.36 28.03 -4.93
C LEU A 14 -35.57 29.32 -4.68
N GLY A 15 -35.08 29.92 -5.76
CA GLY A 15 -34.45 31.23 -5.77
C GLY A 15 -35.33 32.30 -5.14
N VAL A 16 -34.89 32.91 -4.05
CA VAL A 16 -35.52 34.06 -3.40
C VAL A 16 -34.77 35.32 -3.77
N SER A 17 -35.52 36.28 -4.37
CA SER A 17 -35.07 37.63 -4.71
C SER A 17 -34.85 38.49 -3.45
N ALA A 18 -33.84 39.31 -3.53
CA ALA A 18 -33.35 40.35 -2.63
C ALA A 18 -34.32 41.00 -1.64
N ALA A 19 -34.00 40.86 -0.34
CA ALA A 19 -34.11 41.91 0.67
C ALA A 19 -32.98 41.71 1.67
N GLN A 20 -32.24 42.76 2.02
CA GLN A 20 -31.14 42.75 2.99
C GLN A 20 -31.67 42.40 4.37
N ALA A 21 -31.81 41.13 4.66
CA ALA A 21 -31.73 40.54 5.98
C ALA A 21 -30.35 39.90 6.05
N LEU A 22 -29.66 40.06 7.17
CA LEU A 22 -28.44 39.33 7.48
C LEU A 22 -28.65 37.89 7.04
N SER A 23 -27.94 37.44 6.00
CA SER A 23 -28.01 36.07 5.56
C SER A 23 -27.72 35.19 6.78
N PRO A 24 -28.50 34.13 7.04
CA PRO A 24 -28.12 33.17 8.05
C PRO A 24 -26.69 32.74 7.73
N PRO A 25 -25.85 32.49 8.76
CA PRO A 25 -24.52 31.95 8.53
C PRO A 25 -24.67 30.71 7.64
N PRO A 26 -23.71 30.43 6.78
CA PRO A 26 -23.73 29.20 6.00
C PRO A 26 -23.89 28.03 6.99
N PRO A 27 -24.65 26.97 6.64
CA PRO A 27 -24.78 25.80 7.50
C PRO A 27 -23.37 25.30 7.84
N GLN A 28 -23.17 25.01 9.12
CA GLN A 28 -21.89 24.48 9.56
C GLN A 28 -21.74 23.04 9.07
N PRO A 29 -20.54 22.53 8.79
CA PRO A 29 -20.33 21.14 8.35
C PRO A 29 -20.86 20.09 9.31
N ASP A 30 -20.89 20.42 10.60
CA ASP A 30 -21.34 19.56 11.70
C ASP A 30 -22.82 19.16 11.61
N ASP A 31 -23.68 20.07 11.19
CA ASP A 31 -25.14 19.85 11.25
C ASP A 31 -25.66 18.99 10.08
N GLU A 32 -25.03 19.01 8.93
CA GLU A 32 -25.58 18.41 7.72
C GLU A 32 -24.60 17.45 7.02
N LEU A 33 -23.30 17.80 6.90
CA LEU A 33 -22.35 17.04 6.10
C LEU A 33 -21.72 15.87 6.86
N LEU A 34 -21.15 16.12 8.04
CA LEU A 34 -20.38 15.08 8.74
C LEU A 34 -21.24 13.89 9.16
N PRO A 35 -22.48 14.06 9.70
CA PRO A 35 -23.37 12.94 9.97
C PRO A 35 -23.78 12.16 8.71
N LEU A 36 -23.98 12.85 7.58
CA LEU A 36 -24.29 12.18 6.31
C LEU A 36 -23.11 11.36 5.78
N LEU A 37 -21.86 11.84 5.96
CA LEU A 37 -20.66 11.09 5.61
C LEU A 37 -20.55 9.82 6.47
N TYR A 38 -20.80 9.94 7.77
CA TYR A 38 -20.76 8.80 8.68
C TYR A 38 -21.76 7.71 8.26
N GLU A 39 -23.03 8.10 8.00
CA GLU A 39 -24.04 7.16 7.51
C GLU A 39 -23.71 6.57 6.13
N ALA A 40 -23.23 7.42 5.19
CA ALA A 40 -23.01 7.00 3.81
C ALA A 40 -21.78 6.08 3.65
N PHE A 41 -20.79 6.23 4.53
CA PHE A 41 -19.54 5.51 4.46
C PHE A 41 -19.38 4.46 5.56
N ASP A 42 -20.51 4.00 6.14
CA ASP A 42 -20.56 2.88 7.10
C ASP A 42 -19.75 3.15 8.38
N GLY A 43 -19.98 4.32 8.98
CA GLY A 43 -19.22 4.86 10.10
C GLY A 43 -19.11 3.96 11.32
N ASP A 44 -20.12 3.11 11.57
CA ASP A 44 -20.11 2.14 12.67
C ASP A 44 -19.01 1.08 12.51
N ASN A 45 -18.53 0.86 11.29
CA ASN A 45 -17.52 -0.12 10.94
C ASN A 45 -16.13 0.50 10.62
N TRP A 46 -15.96 1.80 10.85
CA TRP A 46 -14.65 2.43 10.71
C TRP A 46 -13.66 1.89 11.74
N HIS A 47 -12.39 1.86 11.39
CA HIS A 47 -11.35 1.49 12.35
C HIS A 47 -11.30 2.46 13.53
N ARG A 48 -11.55 3.74 13.26
CA ARG A 48 -11.66 4.80 14.27
C ARG A 48 -12.81 5.75 13.95
N ASN A 49 -13.69 5.89 14.91
CA ASN A 49 -14.83 6.82 14.85
C ASN A 49 -15.03 7.55 16.18
N ASP A 50 -13.93 7.79 16.92
CA ASP A 50 -13.95 8.42 18.23
C ASP A 50 -14.65 9.79 18.16
N GLY A 51 -15.64 9.99 19.01
CA GLY A 51 -16.42 11.24 19.12
C GLY A 51 -17.51 11.44 18.06
N TRP A 52 -17.51 10.65 16.96
CA TRP A 52 -18.50 10.80 15.90
C TRP A 52 -19.92 10.53 16.39
N LEU A 53 -20.84 11.48 16.06
CA LEU A 53 -22.25 11.49 16.46
C LEU A 53 -22.52 11.51 17.98
N ASP A 54 -21.50 11.73 18.82
CA ASP A 54 -21.68 11.94 20.25
C ASP A 54 -22.07 13.39 20.52
N GLU A 55 -23.28 13.60 21.07
CA GLU A 55 -23.82 14.93 21.36
C GLU A 55 -23.03 15.70 22.45
N GLU A 56 -22.20 14.98 23.24
CA GLU A 56 -21.37 15.59 24.30
C GLU A 56 -19.98 16.00 23.77
N VAL A 57 -19.60 15.54 22.58
CA VAL A 57 -18.30 15.81 21.92
C VAL A 57 -18.48 16.84 20.82
N HIS A 58 -17.74 17.93 20.88
CA HIS A 58 -17.78 18.94 19.82
C HIS A 58 -17.23 18.34 18.52
N TRP A 59 -17.84 18.62 17.38
CA TRP A 59 -17.46 18.02 16.09
C TRP A 59 -16.02 18.29 15.66
N CYS A 60 -15.39 19.38 16.12
CA CYS A 60 -13.96 19.63 15.93
C CYS A 60 -13.06 18.64 16.69
N ASP A 61 -13.62 17.95 17.68
CA ASP A 61 -12.93 16.93 18.47
C ASP A 61 -13.21 15.51 17.96
N TRP A 62 -13.97 15.37 16.85
CA TRP A 62 -14.19 14.09 16.20
C TRP A 62 -12.93 13.61 15.49
N TYR A 63 -12.67 12.32 15.54
CA TYR A 63 -11.50 11.74 14.90
C TYR A 63 -11.42 12.13 13.42
N GLY A 64 -10.26 12.64 12.99
CA GLY A 64 -10.01 13.05 11.62
C GLY A 64 -10.51 14.44 11.25
N VAL A 65 -11.25 15.13 12.11
CA VAL A 65 -11.68 16.50 11.88
C VAL A 65 -10.67 17.48 12.49
N THR A 66 -10.32 18.52 11.75
CA THR A 66 -9.45 19.61 12.23
C THR A 66 -10.12 20.95 12.00
N CYS A 67 -10.16 21.77 13.05
CA CYS A 67 -10.68 23.13 13.00
C CYS A 67 -9.58 24.17 13.29
N SER A 68 -9.80 25.43 12.92
CA SER A 68 -8.89 26.51 13.29
C SER A 68 -9.14 26.98 14.73
N ASP A 69 -8.06 27.33 15.41
CA ASP A 69 -8.13 27.95 16.76
C ASP A 69 -8.57 29.42 16.72
N ASP A 70 -8.57 30.05 15.54
CA ASP A 70 -8.92 31.45 15.35
C ASP A 70 -10.44 31.64 15.21
N ALA A 71 -11.17 31.44 16.29
CA ALA A 71 -12.60 31.75 16.37
C ALA A 71 -12.85 33.27 16.26
N PHE A 72 -12.70 33.84 15.08
CA PHE A 72 -13.16 35.18 14.80
C PHE A 72 -14.68 35.12 14.68
N TRP A 73 -15.42 35.71 15.58
CA TRP A 73 -16.88 35.66 15.72
C TRP A 73 -17.47 34.43 16.42
N GLY A 74 -16.67 33.56 17.06
CA GLY A 74 -17.20 32.39 17.79
C GLY A 74 -17.60 31.22 16.90
N TYR A 75 -17.13 31.17 15.66
CA TYR A 75 -17.28 30.06 14.73
C TYR A 75 -15.92 29.41 14.52
N TYR A 76 -15.88 28.10 14.63
CA TYR A 76 -14.71 27.32 14.24
C TYR A 76 -14.66 27.21 12.71
N ASP A 77 -13.54 27.51 12.10
CA ASP A 77 -13.34 27.28 10.68
C ASP A 77 -12.83 25.84 10.48
N PHE A 78 -13.60 25.04 9.76
CA PHE A 78 -13.17 23.71 9.32
C PHE A 78 -11.91 23.81 8.46
N LEU A 79 -10.85 23.06 8.80
CA LEU A 79 -9.57 23.07 8.08
C LEU A 79 -9.28 21.77 7.36
N ALA A 80 -9.63 20.64 7.94
CA ALA A 80 -9.36 19.34 7.32
C ALA A 80 -10.36 18.25 7.74
N LEU A 81 -10.54 17.30 6.84
CA LEU A 81 -11.11 15.98 7.11
C LEU A 81 -10.10 14.94 6.66
N ASP A 82 -9.50 14.27 7.63
CA ASP A 82 -8.43 13.30 7.43
C ASP A 82 -8.85 11.93 7.98
N LEU A 83 -9.33 11.05 7.11
CA LEU A 83 -9.79 9.70 7.43
C LEU A 83 -9.08 8.65 6.55
N PRO A 84 -7.75 8.72 6.36
CA PRO A 84 -7.05 7.74 5.55
C PRO A 84 -7.03 6.38 6.25
N ASP A 85 -7.02 5.29 5.45
CA ASP A 85 -6.88 3.91 5.96
C ASP A 85 -7.86 3.53 7.07
N ASN A 86 -9.10 4.03 7.01
CA ASN A 86 -10.05 3.95 8.12
C ASN A 86 -11.27 3.05 7.84
N ASN A 87 -11.20 2.17 6.82
CA ASN A 87 -12.27 1.25 6.44
C ASN A 87 -13.59 1.93 6.04
N LEU A 88 -13.52 3.15 5.48
CA LEU A 88 -14.68 3.80 4.91
C LEU A 88 -15.17 3.00 3.72
N SER A 89 -16.43 2.59 3.72
CA SER A 89 -17.04 1.86 2.61
C SER A 89 -18.36 2.49 2.21
N GLY A 90 -18.67 2.48 0.92
CA GLY A 90 -19.89 3.05 0.39
C GLY A 90 -19.72 3.70 -0.98
N GLU A 91 -20.82 4.24 -1.50
CA GLU A 91 -20.83 4.87 -2.82
C GLU A 91 -20.77 6.41 -2.70
N LEU A 92 -19.82 7.02 -3.38
CA LEU A 92 -19.77 8.47 -3.56
C LEU A 92 -20.88 8.87 -4.55
N SER A 93 -22.11 8.98 -4.06
CA SER A 93 -23.26 9.38 -4.86
C SER A 93 -23.10 10.82 -5.38
N GLU A 94 -23.84 11.17 -6.44
CA GLU A 94 -23.83 12.54 -6.98
C GLU A 94 -24.19 13.60 -5.92
N GLU A 95 -25.18 13.31 -5.08
CA GLU A 95 -25.63 14.19 -4.00
C GLU A 95 -24.54 14.35 -2.94
N LEU A 96 -23.93 13.25 -2.51
CA LEU A 96 -22.88 13.26 -1.49
C LEU A 96 -21.60 13.96 -2.01
N ALA A 97 -21.21 13.70 -3.25
CA ALA A 97 -20.08 14.39 -3.88
C ALA A 97 -20.33 15.89 -3.99
N TRP A 98 -21.57 16.30 -4.34
CA TRP A 98 -21.93 17.71 -4.38
C TRP A 98 -21.84 18.37 -3.00
N LEU A 99 -22.38 17.72 -1.95
CA LEU A 99 -22.31 18.21 -0.57
C LEU A 99 -20.83 18.30 -0.12
N LEU A 100 -20.07 17.23 -0.25
CA LEU A 100 -18.66 17.16 0.17
C LEU A 100 -17.83 18.29 -0.45
N PHE A 101 -17.99 18.56 -1.75
CA PHE A 101 -17.18 19.57 -2.43
C PHE A 101 -17.75 21.00 -2.37
N GLN A 102 -18.96 21.20 -1.87
CA GLN A 102 -19.54 22.53 -1.66
C GLN A 102 -19.39 23.03 -0.22
N PHE A 103 -19.49 22.13 0.77
CA PHE A 103 -19.41 22.50 2.17
C PHE A 103 -17.99 22.60 2.72
N ILE A 104 -17.02 21.89 2.12
CA ILE A 104 -15.63 22.02 2.53
C ILE A 104 -15.11 23.40 2.12
N PRO A 105 -14.64 24.24 3.07
CA PRO A 105 -14.21 25.59 2.78
C PRO A 105 -13.00 25.67 1.86
N PRO A 106 -12.76 26.83 1.22
CA PRO A 106 -11.52 27.07 0.50
C PRO A 106 -10.30 26.93 1.41
N ARG A 107 -9.22 26.34 0.88
CA ARG A 107 -7.93 26.08 1.58
C ARG A 107 -7.94 24.95 2.57
N SER A 108 -9.02 24.19 2.64
CA SER A 108 -9.06 22.97 3.46
C SER A 108 -8.35 21.80 2.79
N ARG A 109 -8.10 20.78 3.60
CA ARG A 109 -7.61 19.47 3.16
C ARG A 109 -8.73 18.43 3.29
N LEU A 110 -8.77 17.52 2.33
CA LEU A 110 -9.60 16.33 2.34
C LEU A 110 -8.71 15.13 2.05
N ASP A 111 -8.59 14.23 2.99
CA ASP A 111 -7.87 12.97 2.84
C ASP A 111 -8.78 11.80 3.21
N LEU A 112 -9.26 11.08 2.20
CA LEU A 112 -10.03 9.85 2.33
C LEU A 112 -9.29 8.68 1.65
N SER A 113 -7.98 8.81 1.52
CA SER A 113 -7.14 7.82 0.85
C SER A 113 -7.19 6.47 1.56
N GLY A 114 -6.95 5.43 0.77
CA GLY A 114 -6.79 4.11 1.35
C GLY A 114 -8.05 3.49 1.94
N ASN A 115 -9.21 3.76 1.39
CA ASN A 115 -10.49 3.26 1.83
C ASN A 115 -11.17 2.38 0.77
N GLU A 116 -12.42 1.99 0.98
CA GLU A 116 -13.20 1.17 0.07
C GLU A 116 -14.31 1.96 -0.65
N LEU A 117 -14.12 3.28 -0.78
CA LEU A 117 -15.09 4.16 -1.42
C LEU A 117 -15.24 3.82 -2.90
N SER A 118 -16.47 3.75 -3.37
CA SER A 118 -16.85 3.41 -4.74
C SER A 118 -17.73 4.50 -5.37
N GLY A 119 -18.24 4.27 -6.57
CA GLY A 119 -19.07 5.22 -7.29
C GLY A 119 -18.28 6.02 -8.32
N VAL A 120 -18.82 7.18 -8.71
CA VAL A 120 -18.28 8.03 -9.76
C VAL A 120 -17.97 9.42 -9.24
N LEU A 121 -16.85 9.99 -9.64
CA LEU A 121 -16.49 11.37 -9.31
C LEU A 121 -17.31 12.34 -10.19
N HIS A 122 -18.51 12.69 -9.75
CA HIS A 122 -19.44 13.54 -10.51
C HIS A 122 -19.00 15.01 -10.59
N TYR A 123 -18.26 15.48 -9.58
CA TYR A 123 -17.84 16.87 -9.48
C TYR A 123 -16.37 16.95 -9.11
N PHE A 124 -15.72 18.03 -9.52
CA PHE A 124 -14.36 18.32 -9.13
C PHE A 124 -14.35 19.24 -7.88
N PRO A 125 -13.54 18.94 -6.86
CA PRO A 125 -13.46 19.75 -5.65
C PRO A 125 -12.82 21.11 -5.95
N ARG A 126 -13.64 22.12 -6.21
CA ARG A 126 -13.20 23.43 -6.71
C ARG A 126 -12.44 24.27 -5.71
N LEU A 127 -12.73 24.11 -4.43
CA LEU A 127 -12.30 25.02 -3.39
C LEU A 127 -11.26 24.40 -2.46
N VAL A 128 -11.18 23.09 -2.40
CA VAL A 128 -10.26 22.35 -1.53
C VAL A 128 -8.83 22.50 -2.04
N HIS A 129 -7.89 22.79 -1.14
CA HIS A 129 -6.49 23.03 -1.50
C HIS A 129 -5.72 21.74 -1.74
N GLN A 130 -6.00 20.73 -0.94
CA GLN A 130 -5.43 19.40 -1.05
C GLN A 130 -6.53 18.36 -0.98
N VAL A 131 -6.59 17.50 -1.99
CA VAL A 131 -7.54 16.38 -2.08
C VAL A 131 -6.76 15.11 -2.32
N ASP A 132 -6.94 14.16 -1.44
CA ASP A 132 -6.42 12.81 -1.57
C ASP A 132 -7.58 11.81 -1.49
N LEU A 133 -7.90 11.20 -2.62
CA LEU A 133 -8.88 10.11 -2.76
C LEU A 133 -8.18 8.85 -3.28
N SER A 134 -6.86 8.79 -3.17
CA SER A 134 -6.08 7.69 -3.69
C SER A 134 -6.43 6.36 -3.03
N ASP A 135 -6.10 5.26 -3.71
CA ASP A 135 -6.28 3.90 -3.20
C ASP A 135 -7.72 3.61 -2.73
N ASN A 136 -8.70 3.92 -3.60
CA ASN A 136 -10.12 3.64 -3.43
C ASN A 136 -10.65 2.80 -4.61
N ARG A 137 -11.97 2.67 -4.72
CA ARG A 137 -12.64 1.94 -5.82
C ARG A 137 -13.47 2.87 -6.70
N ILE A 138 -13.13 4.18 -6.72
CA ILE A 138 -13.84 5.21 -7.49
C ILE A 138 -13.61 4.96 -8.98
N GLY A 139 -14.68 4.91 -9.76
CA GLY A 139 -14.63 4.60 -11.20
C GLY A 139 -15.26 5.66 -12.07
N GLY A 140 -15.42 5.31 -13.35
CA GLY A 140 -15.99 6.18 -14.37
C GLY A 140 -15.04 7.30 -14.84
N SER A 141 -15.56 8.18 -15.66
CA SER A 141 -14.74 9.22 -16.31
C SER A 141 -14.49 10.42 -15.39
N LEU A 142 -13.35 11.06 -15.57
CA LEU A 142 -13.02 12.31 -14.89
C LEU A 142 -14.04 13.42 -15.25
N PRO A 143 -14.52 14.21 -14.26
CA PRO A 143 -15.52 15.24 -14.51
C PRO A 143 -14.94 16.47 -15.21
N ASP A 144 -15.77 17.14 -16.00
CA ASP A 144 -15.45 18.45 -16.53
C ASP A 144 -15.35 19.52 -15.42
N VAL A 145 -14.43 20.45 -15.59
CA VAL A 145 -14.31 21.61 -14.69
C VAL A 145 -14.77 22.87 -15.38
N SER A 146 -15.57 23.67 -14.67
CA SER A 146 -15.91 25.02 -15.16
C SER A 146 -14.81 26.00 -14.77
N PRO A 147 -14.39 26.90 -15.65
CA PRO A 147 -13.44 27.97 -15.34
C PRO A 147 -13.93 28.78 -14.14
N THR A 148 -13.17 28.87 -13.08
CA THR A 148 -13.48 29.72 -11.94
C THR A 148 -12.52 30.91 -11.95
N PRO A 149 -12.97 32.13 -12.28
CA PRO A 149 -12.11 33.31 -12.20
C PRO A 149 -11.76 33.63 -10.74
N GLY A 150 -10.50 33.81 -10.47
CA GLY A 150 -10.07 34.55 -9.27
C GLY A 150 -9.43 33.77 -8.11
N TYR A 151 -9.18 32.46 -8.24
CA TYR A 151 -8.42 31.74 -7.22
C TYR A 151 -6.98 31.50 -7.70
N PRO A 152 -5.98 32.15 -7.10
CA PRO A 152 -4.57 32.03 -7.49
C PRO A 152 -3.86 30.80 -6.89
N ASP A 153 -4.51 30.06 -5.99
CA ASP A 153 -3.83 29.06 -5.18
C ASP A 153 -3.62 27.74 -5.97
N GLU A 154 -2.38 27.29 -6.00
CA GLU A 154 -1.96 26.02 -6.56
C GLU A 154 -2.48 24.87 -5.67
N ARG A 155 -3.09 23.86 -6.26
CA ARG A 155 -3.75 22.74 -5.57
C ARG A 155 -3.01 21.45 -5.81
N SER A 156 -3.14 20.51 -4.87
CA SER A 156 -2.70 19.14 -5.04
C SER A 156 -3.90 18.20 -5.10
N LEU A 157 -3.89 17.33 -6.10
CA LEU A 157 -4.93 16.35 -6.33
C LEU A 157 -4.30 14.96 -6.50
N ASP A 158 -4.66 14.04 -5.64
CA ASP A 158 -4.30 12.64 -5.75
C ASP A 158 -5.57 11.79 -5.95
N LEU A 159 -5.67 11.15 -7.12
CA LEU A 159 -6.72 10.21 -7.51
C LEU A 159 -6.12 8.85 -7.89
N SER A 160 -4.87 8.61 -7.54
CA SER A 160 -4.17 7.37 -7.91
C SER A 160 -4.80 6.12 -7.29
N GLY A 161 -4.53 4.95 -7.87
CA GLY A 161 -4.99 3.69 -7.30
C GLY A 161 -6.51 3.52 -7.32
N ASN A 162 -7.20 4.07 -8.31
CA ASN A 162 -8.64 3.99 -8.48
C ASN A 162 -9.03 3.21 -9.76
N ARG A 163 -10.29 3.31 -10.18
CA ARG A 163 -10.82 2.65 -11.37
C ARG A 163 -11.29 3.66 -12.42
N LEU A 164 -10.69 4.86 -12.40
CA LEU A 164 -11.05 5.94 -13.33
C LEU A 164 -10.70 5.54 -14.77
N ASP A 165 -11.60 5.82 -15.69
CA ASP A 165 -11.47 5.47 -17.09
C ASP A 165 -11.67 6.68 -18.02
N GLY A 166 -11.59 6.44 -19.34
CA GLY A 166 -11.76 7.46 -20.34
C GLY A 166 -10.60 8.46 -20.38
N LYS A 167 -10.87 9.66 -20.87
CA LYS A 167 -9.83 10.68 -21.11
C LYS A 167 -9.77 11.74 -20.02
N VAL A 168 -8.63 12.42 -19.93
CA VAL A 168 -8.53 13.67 -19.17
C VAL A 168 -9.28 14.77 -19.92
N PRO A 169 -10.29 15.44 -19.29
CA PRO A 169 -11.09 16.45 -19.97
C PRO A 169 -10.27 17.68 -20.38
N ASP A 170 -10.53 18.23 -21.56
CA ASP A 170 -9.87 19.45 -22.05
C ASP A 170 -10.10 20.67 -21.12
N SER A 171 -11.19 20.67 -20.37
CA SER A 171 -11.53 21.70 -19.40
C SER A 171 -10.50 21.80 -18.26
N TRP A 172 -9.74 20.74 -17.99
CA TRP A 172 -8.69 20.73 -16.96
C TRP A 172 -7.53 21.68 -17.29
N SER A 173 -7.37 22.07 -18.57
CA SER A 173 -6.39 23.10 -19.00
C SER A 173 -6.57 24.46 -18.30
N THR A 174 -7.70 24.68 -17.64
CA THR A 174 -8.01 25.93 -16.91
C THR A 174 -7.66 25.85 -15.41
N MET A 175 -7.27 24.69 -14.91
CA MET A 175 -6.89 24.51 -13.51
C MET A 175 -5.46 25.03 -13.24
N ARG A 176 -5.17 25.25 -11.96
CA ARG A 176 -3.81 25.50 -11.47
C ARG A 176 -3.49 24.43 -10.43
N LEU A 177 -2.60 23.52 -10.77
CA LEU A 177 -2.21 22.41 -9.94
C LEU A 177 -0.73 22.54 -9.56
N ARG A 178 -0.43 22.41 -8.29
CA ARG A 178 0.92 22.17 -7.80
C ARG A 178 1.31 20.74 -8.09
N GLY A 179 0.42 19.79 -7.77
CA GLY A 179 0.61 18.38 -8.00
C GLY A 179 -0.64 17.71 -8.56
N LEU A 180 -0.43 16.77 -9.46
CA LEU A 180 -1.45 15.88 -9.99
C LEU A 180 -0.95 14.46 -10.03
N ASN A 181 -1.65 13.58 -9.34
CA ASN A 181 -1.41 12.15 -9.38
C ASN A 181 -2.65 11.44 -9.91
N LEU A 182 -2.55 10.85 -11.09
CA LEU A 182 -3.56 10.02 -11.73
C LEU A 182 -3.06 8.58 -11.93
N ALA A 183 -1.96 8.22 -11.29
CA ALA A 183 -1.35 6.91 -11.48
C ALA A 183 -2.32 5.77 -11.14
N ASP A 184 -2.08 4.60 -11.73
CA ASP A 184 -2.80 3.38 -11.39
C ASP A 184 -4.31 3.47 -11.55
N ASN A 185 -4.71 3.95 -12.71
CA ASN A 185 -6.09 4.02 -13.16
C ASN A 185 -6.23 3.32 -14.53
N GLN A 186 -7.36 3.48 -15.17
CA GLN A 186 -7.65 2.92 -16.49
C GLN A 186 -7.81 4.02 -17.55
N LEU A 187 -7.19 5.19 -17.31
CA LEU A 187 -7.32 6.36 -18.19
C LEU A 187 -6.68 6.06 -19.56
N ASP A 188 -7.42 6.38 -20.60
CA ASP A 188 -7.02 6.19 -21.99
C ASP A 188 -7.37 7.45 -22.78
N ASP A 189 -6.39 8.12 -23.33
CA ASP A 189 -6.60 9.36 -24.10
C ASP A 189 -6.55 9.13 -25.62
N GLY A 190 -6.33 7.88 -26.06
CA GLY A 190 -6.30 7.51 -27.48
C GLY A 190 -5.25 8.19 -28.35
N HIS A 191 -4.81 9.41 -28.06
CA HIS A 191 -3.75 10.20 -28.72
C HIS A 191 -3.41 11.50 -27.95
N LEU A 192 -2.74 11.40 -26.76
CA LEU A 192 -1.96 12.49 -26.14
C LEU A 192 -2.66 13.84 -25.88
N ASN A 193 -3.98 13.90 -25.82
CA ASN A 193 -4.65 15.11 -25.37
C ASN A 193 -4.44 15.37 -23.87
N ALA A 194 -4.13 14.32 -23.07
CA ALA A 194 -3.84 14.46 -21.64
C ALA A 194 -2.78 15.51 -21.37
N PHE A 195 -1.64 15.47 -22.07
CA PHE A 195 -0.59 16.47 -21.88
C PHE A 195 -1.02 17.88 -22.28
N ARG A 196 -1.87 18.02 -23.26
CA ARG A 196 -2.44 19.30 -23.69
C ARG A 196 -3.36 19.89 -22.63
N ALA A 197 -4.13 19.04 -21.97
CA ALA A 197 -5.01 19.44 -20.89
C ALA A 197 -4.24 19.71 -19.58
N ILE A 198 -3.21 18.92 -19.27
CA ILE A 198 -2.53 18.91 -17.99
C ILE A 198 -1.27 19.79 -17.98
N SER A 199 -0.43 19.74 -19.02
CA SER A 199 0.90 20.38 -19.03
C SER A 199 0.89 21.88 -18.71
N PRO A 200 -0.07 22.69 -19.17
CA PRO A 200 -0.08 24.13 -18.85
C PRO A 200 -0.42 24.42 -17.40
N THR A 201 -0.92 23.45 -16.66
CA THR A 201 -1.58 23.65 -15.36
C THR A 201 -0.76 23.15 -14.18
N VAL A 202 0.07 22.10 -14.38
CA VAL A 202 0.89 21.49 -13.33
C VAL A 202 2.21 22.24 -13.15
N ARG A 203 2.58 22.53 -11.89
CA ARG A 203 3.77 23.31 -11.51
C ARG A 203 4.79 22.58 -10.64
N GLY A 204 4.46 21.42 -10.13
CA GLY A 204 5.31 20.65 -9.24
C GLY A 204 5.51 19.22 -9.74
N HIS A 205 4.65 18.31 -9.36
CA HIS A 205 4.72 16.91 -9.78
C HIS A 205 3.54 16.48 -10.66
N LEU A 206 3.81 15.54 -11.55
CA LEU A 206 2.83 14.90 -12.42
C LEU A 206 3.09 13.39 -12.47
N ASP A 207 2.14 12.61 -11.94
CA ASP A 207 2.20 11.15 -12.03
C ASP A 207 1.04 10.62 -12.89
N LEU A 208 1.38 10.01 -14.01
CA LEU A 208 0.47 9.34 -14.94
C LEU A 208 0.76 7.84 -15.07
N ALA A 209 1.68 7.33 -14.25
CA ALA A 209 2.14 5.94 -14.35
C ALA A 209 0.97 4.95 -14.25
N GLY A 210 1.10 3.80 -14.90
CA GLY A 210 0.12 2.74 -14.74
C GLY A 210 -1.28 3.03 -15.25
N ASN A 211 -1.36 3.67 -16.38
CA ASN A 211 -2.61 3.90 -17.11
C ASN A 211 -2.57 3.22 -18.49
N ARG A 212 -3.52 3.55 -19.34
CA ARG A 212 -3.62 3.06 -20.73
C ARG A 212 -3.30 4.15 -21.74
N PHE A 213 -2.59 5.21 -21.32
CA PHE A 213 -2.16 6.25 -22.25
C PHE A 213 -1.23 5.68 -23.31
N SER A 214 -1.38 6.11 -24.55
CA SER A 214 -0.62 5.58 -25.68
C SER A 214 -0.18 6.66 -26.68
N GLY A 215 0.78 6.34 -27.52
CA GLY A 215 1.25 7.14 -28.63
C GLY A 215 2.53 7.94 -28.37
N THR A 216 2.91 8.79 -29.33
CA THR A 216 4.17 9.53 -29.26
C THR A 216 4.04 10.80 -28.44
N LEU A 217 4.86 10.95 -27.40
CA LEU A 217 4.92 12.17 -26.59
C LEU A 217 5.29 13.36 -27.47
N THR A 218 4.50 14.42 -27.38
CA THR A 218 4.71 15.65 -28.17
C THR A 218 5.42 16.73 -27.36
N THR A 219 5.86 17.79 -28.04
CA THR A 219 6.53 18.93 -27.40
C THR A 219 5.65 19.68 -26.39
N ASP A 220 4.38 19.38 -26.31
CA ASP A 220 3.47 19.97 -25.31
C ASP A 220 3.88 19.63 -23.88
N ILE A 221 4.56 18.48 -23.67
CA ILE A 221 5.11 18.08 -22.36
C ILE A 221 6.10 19.12 -21.81
N TYR A 222 6.82 19.85 -22.68
CA TYR A 222 7.80 20.87 -22.26
C TYR A 222 7.14 22.08 -21.59
N THR A 223 5.84 22.26 -21.76
CA THR A 223 5.08 23.35 -21.11
C THR A 223 4.74 23.06 -19.67
N ALA A 224 4.91 21.81 -19.23
CA ALA A 224 4.71 21.44 -17.83
C ALA A 224 5.80 22.06 -16.96
N GLY A 225 5.40 22.78 -15.92
CA GLY A 225 6.28 23.40 -14.94
C GLY A 225 6.79 22.40 -13.90
N ILE A 226 7.15 21.18 -14.32
CA ILE A 226 7.51 20.08 -13.45
C ILE A 226 8.84 20.39 -12.75
N ASN A 227 8.83 20.31 -11.42
CA ASN A 227 10.00 20.49 -10.58
C ASN A 227 10.48 19.13 -10.05
N PRO A 228 11.66 18.64 -10.46
CA PRO A 228 12.18 17.35 -10.00
C PRO A 228 12.48 17.32 -8.49
N ASN A 229 12.59 18.49 -7.85
CA ASN A 229 12.83 18.62 -6.41
C ASN A 229 11.54 18.82 -5.61
N ASP A 230 10.39 18.91 -6.25
CA ASP A 230 9.11 18.96 -5.53
C ASP A 230 8.69 17.53 -5.17
N LEU A 231 9.15 17.13 -4.01
CA LEU A 231 8.97 15.78 -3.47
C LEU A 231 7.57 15.53 -2.94
N GLY A 232 6.50 16.14 -3.43
CA GLY A 232 5.13 15.86 -2.96
C GLY A 232 4.97 14.50 -2.23
N ASN A 233 3.84 14.13 -1.76
CA ASN A 233 3.61 12.87 -1.00
C ASN A 233 4.06 11.57 -1.72
N VAL A 234 4.45 11.65 -2.99
CA VAL A 234 4.79 10.50 -3.86
C VAL A 234 6.17 10.57 -4.51
N GLY A 235 7.09 11.37 -4.00
CA GLY A 235 8.48 11.41 -4.52
C GLY A 235 8.60 11.94 -5.94
N GLY A 236 8.58 13.21 -6.07
CA GLY A 236 9.09 14.14 -7.07
C GLY A 236 8.92 13.95 -8.57
N GLY A 237 8.63 15.07 -9.24
CA GLY A 237 8.85 15.23 -10.67
C GLY A 237 7.76 14.65 -11.57
N LEU A 238 8.22 13.99 -12.61
CA LEU A 238 7.41 13.37 -13.65
C LEU A 238 7.44 11.84 -13.51
N ARG A 239 6.28 11.17 -13.68
CA ARG A 239 6.19 9.72 -13.77
C ARG A 239 5.31 9.31 -14.93
N LEU A 240 5.84 8.50 -15.82
CA LEU A 240 5.18 8.07 -17.07
C LEU A 240 5.20 6.55 -17.28
N CYS A 241 5.82 5.81 -16.37
CA CYS A 241 6.01 4.36 -16.47
C CYS A 241 4.70 3.59 -16.68
N PHE A 242 4.79 2.41 -17.28
CA PHE A 242 3.64 1.53 -17.47
C PHE A 242 2.46 2.16 -18.23
N ASN A 243 2.82 2.88 -19.29
CA ASN A 243 1.92 3.36 -20.34
C ASN A 243 2.55 2.98 -21.69
N ASP A 244 1.77 3.02 -22.76
CA ASP A 244 2.25 2.74 -24.11
C ASP A 244 2.77 4.01 -24.81
N PHE A 245 3.67 4.74 -24.14
CA PHE A 245 4.29 5.94 -24.71
C PHE A 245 5.51 5.62 -25.55
N SER A 246 5.68 6.37 -26.64
CA SER A 246 6.92 6.45 -27.40
C SER A 246 7.50 7.86 -27.38
N LEU A 247 8.82 7.98 -27.50
CA LEU A 247 9.51 9.27 -27.49
C LEU A 247 9.69 9.83 -28.92
N LEU A 248 9.51 11.14 -29.06
CA LEU A 248 9.67 11.83 -30.35
C LEU A 248 11.14 12.01 -30.73
N SER A 249 12.03 12.23 -29.77
CA SER A 249 13.43 12.57 -30.02
C SER A 249 14.32 12.33 -28.79
N GLU A 250 15.63 12.26 -29.05
CA GLU A 250 16.66 12.19 -28.02
C GLU A 250 16.64 13.41 -27.07
N THR A 251 16.37 14.59 -27.57
CA THR A 251 16.19 15.80 -26.72
C THR A 251 15.01 15.66 -25.75
N MET A 252 13.96 14.96 -26.14
CA MET A 252 12.83 14.67 -25.26
C MET A 252 13.24 13.66 -24.19
N HIS A 253 14.00 12.66 -24.55
CA HIS A 253 14.59 11.71 -23.62
C HIS A 253 15.42 12.42 -22.53
N GLU A 254 16.35 13.30 -22.92
CA GLU A 254 17.16 14.09 -21.98
C GLU A 254 16.27 14.92 -21.04
N TRP A 255 15.27 15.62 -21.59
CA TRP A 255 14.37 16.47 -20.81
C TRP A 255 13.54 15.67 -19.79
N ILE A 256 13.06 14.48 -20.17
CA ILE A 256 12.33 13.58 -19.27
C ILE A 256 13.27 13.01 -18.21
N SER A 257 14.47 12.54 -18.59
CA SER A 257 15.48 11.97 -17.67
C SER A 257 15.84 12.90 -16.53
N GLU A 258 15.90 14.22 -16.80
CA GLU A 258 16.18 15.22 -15.78
C GLU A 258 15.02 15.42 -14.79
N ARG A 259 13.81 15.01 -15.15
CA ARG A 259 12.56 15.31 -14.41
C ARG A 259 11.83 14.08 -13.93
N HIS A 260 12.14 12.93 -14.52
CA HIS A 260 11.52 11.66 -14.14
C HIS A 260 12.04 11.20 -12.78
N ALA A 261 11.16 10.76 -11.94
CA ALA A 261 11.49 10.33 -10.59
C ALA A 261 12.43 9.11 -10.55
N GLY A 262 12.56 8.35 -11.64
CA GLY A 262 13.54 7.25 -11.82
C GLY A 262 14.83 7.67 -12.53
N GLY A 263 15.04 8.96 -12.79
CA GLY A 263 16.19 9.40 -13.57
C GLY A 263 16.21 8.80 -14.99
N PRO A 264 17.39 8.47 -15.54
CA PRO A 264 17.50 7.91 -16.89
C PRO A 264 16.93 6.50 -17.04
N GLU A 265 16.64 5.80 -15.95
CA GLU A 265 16.13 4.43 -15.97
C GLU A 265 14.65 4.32 -16.36
N PHE A 266 13.97 5.45 -16.53
CA PHE A 266 12.56 5.46 -16.95
C PHE A 266 12.32 4.73 -18.29
N GLU A 267 13.32 4.59 -19.15
CA GLU A 267 13.21 3.81 -20.39
C GLU A 267 12.90 2.35 -20.14
N GLN A 268 13.32 1.80 -19.01
CA GLN A 268 13.08 0.40 -18.66
C GLN A 268 11.61 0.10 -18.41
N CYS A 269 10.84 1.10 -18.01
CA CYS A 269 9.43 0.95 -17.70
C CYS A 269 8.49 1.64 -18.70
N LEU A 270 9.02 2.45 -19.61
CA LEU A 270 8.24 3.10 -20.65
C LEU A 270 7.85 2.08 -21.72
N GLY A 271 6.57 1.96 -22.05
CA GLY A 271 6.06 0.97 -23.00
C GLY A 271 6.01 -0.47 -22.47
N ARG A 272 6.29 -0.71 -21.19
CA ARG A 272 6.06 -2.01 -20.57
C ARG A 272 4.58 -2.17 -20.19
N GLU A 273 3.97 -3.25 -20.67
CA GLU A 273 2.67 -3.68 -20.17
C GLU A 273 2.86 -4.38 -18.82
N ARG A 274 1.94 -4.17 -17.91
CA ARG A 274 1.79 -4.94 -16.68
C ARG A 274 0.74 -6.02 -16.90
N ILE A 275 0.91 -7.15 -16.24
CA ILE A 275 -0.08 -8.23 -16.26
C ILE A 275 -0.84 -8.27 -14.94
N ASP A 276 -2.08 -8.76 -15.02
CA ASP A 276 -2.95 -8.83 -13.84
C ASP A 276 -2.35 -9.73 -12.76
N MET A 277 -2.62 -9.38 -11.50
CA MET A 277 -2.23 -10.17 -10.34
C MET A 277 -3.15 -11.37 -10.20
N ASP A 278 -2.57 -12.53 -10.09
CA ASP A 278 -3.25 -13.80 -9.86
C ASP A 278 -2.50 -14.64 -8.81
N ALA A 279 -3.01 -15.81 -8.47
CA ALA A 279 -2.39 -16.71 -7.50
C ALA A 279 -0.91 -16.99 -7.81
N GLY A 280 -0.54 -16.99 -9.08
CA GLY A 280 0.82 -17.24 -9.56
C GLY A 280 1.85 -16.18 -9.16
N ILE A 281 1.44 -15.03 -8.57
CA ILE A 281 2.40 -14.06 -8.02
C ILE A 281 3.02 -14.52 -6.71
N SER A 282 2.37 -15.43 -5.98
CA SER A 282 2.84 -15.94 -4.69
C SER A 282 4.16 -16.71 -4.84
N GLY A 283 5.05 -16.49 -3.87
CA GLY A 283 6.39 -17.05 -3.82
C GLY A 283 7.43 -16.01 -3.43
N SER A 284 8.68 -16.43 -3.40
CA SER A 284 9.80 -15.56 -3.08
C SER A 284 10.37 -14.89 -4.32
N TRP A 285 10.80 -13.63 -4.11
CA TRP A 285 11.37 -12.76 -5.15
C TRP A 285 12.62 -12.08 -4.62
N PHE A 286 13.61 -11.87 -5.47
CA PHE A 286 14.84 -11.21 -5.11
C PHE A 286 15.45 -10.47 -6.30
N ASN A 287 16.32 -9.50 -6.03
CA ASN A 287 17.17 -8.91 -7.04
C ASN A 287 18.54 -9.62 -7.02
N PRO A 288 19.05 -10.13 -8.16
CA PRO A 288 20.33 -10.83 -8.19
C PRO A 288 21.55 -10.00 -7.76
N ASP A 289 21.47 -8.68 -7.89
CA ASP A 289 22.53 -7.77 -7.45
C ASP A 289 22.54 -7.55 -5.92
N PHE A 290 21.49 -8.04 -5.22
CA PHE A 290 21.30 -7.96 -3.77
C PHE A 290 21.07 -9.36 -3.17
N ASP A 291 21.90 -10.34 -3.52
CA ASP A 291 21.79 -11.73 -3.00
C ASP A 291 22.04 -11.78 -1.48
N GLY A 292 21.01 -12.01 -0.73
CA GLY A 292 20.96 -11.94 0.73
C GLY A 292 19.81 -11.09 1.23
N GLU A 293 19.12 -10.39 0.32
CA GLU A 293 17.86 -9.71 0.57
C GLU A 293 16.77 -10.29 -0.32
N GLY A 294 15.53 -10.26 0.15
CA GLY A 294 14.42 -10.74 -0.64
C GLY A 294 13.06 -10.46 -0.01
N VAL A 295 12.05 -10.99 -0.66
CA VAL A 295 10.68 -10.94 -0.16
C VAL A 295 10.00 -12.28 -0.36
N ALA A 296 9.14 -12.65 0.58
CA ALA A 296 8.18 -13.74 0.45
C ALA A 296 6.78 -13.13 0.35
N LEU A 297 6.12 -13.38 -0.75
CA LEU A 297 4.82 -12.80 -1.10
C LEU A 297 3.76 -13.89 -1.16
N GLN A 298 2.63 -13.67 -0.51
CA GLN A 298 1.44 -14.51 -0.58
C GLN A 298 0.23 -13.67 -1.00
N LEU A 299 -0.39 -13.99 -2.11
CA LEU A 299 -1.72 -13.50 -2.41
C LEU A 299 -2.72 -14.41 -1.70
N LEU A 300 -3.49 -13.88 -0.76
CA LEU A 300 -4.40 -14.63 0.09
C LEU A 300 -5.74 -14.91 -0.63
N ASP A 301 -6.52 -15.86 -0.14
CA ASP A 301 -7.83 -16.23 -0.70
C ASP A 301 -8.82 -15.06 -0.85
N ASN A 302 -8.71 -14.05 0.02
CA ASN A 302 -9.51 -12.84 -0.05
C ASN A 302 -8.95 -11.77 -1.01
N GLY A 303 -7.86 -12.08 -1.73
CA GLY A 303 -7.17 -11.17 -2.64
C GLY A 303 -6.19 -10.22 -1.98
N ALA A 304 -6.06 -10.21 -0.66
CA ALA A 304 -5.09 -9.35 0.03
C ALA A 304 -3.66 -9.92 -0.12
N PRO A 305 -2.66 -9.09 -0.42
CA PRO A 305 -1.27 -9.53 -0.48
C PRO A 305 -0.61 -9.43 0.91
N LEU A 306 -0.05 -10.52 1.38
CA LEU A 306 0.82 -10.54 2.55
C LEU A 306 2.28 -10.56 2.08
N LEU A 307 3.10 -9.67 2.59
CA LEU A 307 4.51 -9.57 2.28
C LEU A 307 5.36 -9.68 3.54
N TYR A 308 6.42 -10.47 3.44
CA TYR A 308 7.58 -10.41 4.32
C TYR A 308 8.79 -9.97 3.48
N SER A 309 9.41 -8.85 3.88
CA SER A 309 10.69 -8.40 3.33
C SER A 309 11.78 -8.71 4.33
N PHE A 310 12.86 -9.31 3.91
CA PHE A 310 13.96 -9.73 4.77
C PHE A 310 15.30 -9.36 4.16
N GLY A 311 16.26 -9.05 5.01
CA GLY A 311 17.60 -8.61 4.63
C GLY A 311 18.34 -8.06 5.84
N PHE A 312 18.98 -6.92 5.67
CA PHE A 312 19.81 -6.28 6.69
C PHE A 312 19.42 -4.82 6.88
N ASP A 313 19.74 -4.25 8.02
CA ASP A 313 19.68 -2.81 8.24
C ASP A 313 21.01 -2.12 7.88
N ARG A 314 21.08 -0.80 8.03
CA ARG A 314 22.28 -0.01 7.74
C ARG A 314 23.46 -0.28 8.70
N GLN A 315 23.22 -0.94 9.80
CA GLN A 315 24.21 -1.37 10.77
C GLN A 315 24.67 -2.81 10.56
N GLY A 316 24.16 -3.48 9.53
CA GLY A 316 24.49 -4.87 9.21
C GLY A 316 23.77 -5.90 10.11
N ARG A 317 22.72 -5.48 10.82
CA ARG A 317 21.89 -6.39 11.61
C ARG A 317 20.81 -6.98 10.72
N GLN A 318 20.40 -8.20 11.00
CA GLN A 318 19.27 -8.78 10.30
C GLN A 318 17.98 -7.96 10.51
N GLN A 319 17.20 -7.83 9.47
CA GLN A 319 15.94 -7.12 9.50
C GLN A 319 14.89 -7.90 8.72
N TRP A 320 13.67 -7.95 9.24
CA TRP A 320 12.50 -8.37 8.50
C TRP A 320 11.32 -7.44 8.77
N LEU A 321 10.52 -7.21 7.73
CA LEU A 321 9.39 -6.31 7.74
C LEU A 321 8.19 -7.06 7.18
N PHE A 322 7.00 -6.77 7.68
CA PHE A 322 5.79 -7.42 7.18
C PHE A 322 4.59 -6.49 7.19
N GLU A 323 3.65 -6.77 6.31
CA GLU A 323 2.33 -6.14 6.30
C GLU A 323 1.38 -6.88 5.36
N VAL A 324 0.07 -6.78 5.64
CA VAL A 324 -0.98 -7.10 4.67
C VAL A 324 -1.23 -5.84 3.83
N GLY A 325 -0.96 -5.94 2.55
CA GLY A 325 -1.05 -4.81 1.62
C GLY A 325 -2.41 -4.73 0.93
N ARG A 326 -2.48 -3.86 -0.07
CA ARG A 326 -3.68 -3.64 -0.88
C ARG A 326 -3.51 -4.22 -2.26
N PRO A 327 -4.50 -5.00 -2.73
CA PRO A 327 -4.50 -5.47 -4.10
C PRO A 327 -4.90 -4.34 -5.04
N GLY A 328 -4.12 -4.16 -6.11
CA GLY A 328 -4.52 -3.45 -7.31
C GLY A 328 -4.76 -4.44 -8.44
N GLN A 329 -5.22 -3.98 -9.59
CA GLN A 329 -5.47 -4.86 -10.74
C GLN A 329 -4.16 -5.43 -11.32
N GLN A 330 -3.13 -4.60 -11.42
CA GLN A 330 -1.83 -4.95 -12.02
C GLN A 330 -0.65 -4.63 -11.10
N PHE A 331 -0.92 -4.29 -9.85
CA PHE A 331 0.09 -3.95 -8.85
C PHE A 331 -0.34 -4.38 -7.45
N LEU A 332 0.63 -4.53 -6.56
CA LEU A 332 0.43 -4.72 -5.13
C LEU A 332 1.16 -3.59 -4.39
N LYS A 333 0.58 -3.08 -3.33
CA LYS A 333 1.11 -1.92 -2.60
C LYS A 333 1.03 -2.13 -1.10
N TRP A 334 2.13 -1.80 -0.43
CA TRP A 334 2.24 -1.77 1.02
C TRP A 334 2.66 -0.38 1.46
N GLN A 335 1.91 0.20 2.39
CA GLN A 335 2.12 1.57 2.86
C GLN A 335 3.04 1.65 4.07
N GLN A 336 3.08 0.61 4.89
CA GLN A 336 3.66 0.66 6.22
C GLN A 336 4.28 -0.66 6.65
N LEU A 337 5.10 -1.29 5.80
CA LEU A 337 5.91 -2.42 6.25
C LEU A 337 6.68 -2.01 7.49
N LYS A 338 6.49 -2.73 8.58
CA LYS A 338 6.97 -2.35 9.91
C LYS A 338 7.99 -3.34 10.42
N GLU A 339 8.99 -2.81 11.10
CA GLU A 339 9.96 -3.57 11.87
C GLU A 339 9.48 -3.70 13.31
N THR A 340 9.59 -4.89 13.89
CA THR A 340 9.23 -5.18 15.27
C THR A 340 10.46 -5.54 16.10
N ARG A 341 10.32 -5.54 17.43
CA ARG A 341 11.31 -6.04 18.37
C ARG A 341 10.72 -7.13 19.23
N GLY A 342 11.53 -8.09 19.63
CA GLY A 342 11.10 -9.22 20.43
C GLY A 342 12.25 -9.99 21.05
N ASP A 343 11.94 -11.15 21.63
CA ASP A 343 12.93 -12.05 22.22
C ASP A 343 12.70 -13.46 21.66
N PHE A 344 13.78 -14.17 21.34
CA PHE A 344 13.73 -15.51 20.75
C PHE A 344 12.89 -16.47 21.60
N GLY A 345 11.93 -17.15 20.99
CA GLY A 345 11.01 -18.06 21.66
C GLY A 345 9.98 -17.40 22.59
N GLN A 346 9.92 -16.07 22.63
CA GLN A 346 8.99 -15.31 23.47
C GLN A 346 8.11 -14.33 22.66
N GLY A 347 8.46 -14.10 21.39
CA GLY A 347 7.71 -13.23 20.49
C GLY A 347 7.95 -11.75 20.70
N PHE A 348 6.94 -10.93 20.43
CA PHE A 348 7.06 -9.48 20.49
C PHE A 348 7.47 -8.94 21.85
N ARG A 349 8.38 -7.97 21.86
CA ARG A 349 8.61 -7.10 23.00
C ARG A 349 7.60 -5.96 22.98
N TYR A 350 6.96 -5.70 24.11
CA TYR A 350 5.90 -4.72 24.23
C TYR A 350 6.36 -3.46 24.97
N ASP A 351 5.84 -2.30 24.53
CA ASP A 351 5.86 -1.05 25.29
C ASP A 351 4.40 -0.76 25.73
N GLY A 352 4.08 -1.16 26.94
CA GLY A 352 2.69 -1.22 27.40
C GLY A 352 1.96 -2.40 26.73
N ASP A 353 0.85 -2.11 26.06
CA ASP A 353 0.03 -3.13 25.40
C ASP A 353 0.31 -3.26 23.89
N HIS A 354 1.36 -2.59 23.38
CA HIS A 354 1.69 -2.57 21.96
C HIS A 354 3.08 -3.11 21.66
N PRO A 355 3.31 -3.82 20.52
CA PRO A 355 4.64 -4.21 20.08
C PRO A 355 5.53 -2.98 19.88
N LEU A 356 6.81 -3.09 20.27
CA LEU A 356 7.80 -2.06 19.95
C LEU A 356 8.07 -2.08 18.44
N MET A 357 7.85 -0.97 17.79
CA MET A 357 8.06 -0.77 16.36
C MET A 357 9.10 0.32 16.11
N ARG A 358 9.99 0.14 15.13
CA ARG A 358 11.05 1.11 14.89
C ARG A 358 11.31 1.48 13.43
N GLY A 359 10.96 0.66 12.47
CA GLY A 359 11.20 0.91 11.05
C GLY A 359 9.91 0.98 10.23
N MET A 360 9.96 1.59 9.05
CA MET A 360 8.86 1.61 8.11
C MET A 360 9.38 1.64 6.68
N THR A 361 8.80 0.81 5.82
CA THR A 361 9.09 0.80 4.39
C THR A 361 7.77 0.84 3.62
N ARG A 362 7.74 1.60 2.54
CA ARG A 362 6.68 1.50 1.53
C ARG A 362 7.20 0.68 0.38
N MET A 363 6.42 -0.27 -0.08
CA MET A 363 6.75 -1.09 -1.24
C MET A 363 5.61 -1.13 -2.23
N ARG A 364 5.98 -1.27 -3.50
CA ARG A 364 5.05 -1.49 -4.59
C ARG A 364 5.65 -2.51 -5.55
N PHE A 365 4.83 -3.44 -6.00
CA PHE A 365 5.16 -4.45 -6.99
C PHE A 365 4.27 -4.28 -8.21
N ASP A 366 4.88 -4.18 -9.36
CA ASP A 366 4.22 -4.19 -10.66
C ASP A 366 4.65 -5.47 -11.41
N ARG A 367 3.70 -6.32 -11.77
CA ARG A 367 3.99 -7.58 -12.44
C ARG A 367 4.28 -7.34 -13.92
N ILE A 368 5.48 -7.68 -14.35
CA ILE A 368 5.93 -7.51 -15.73
C ILE A 368 5.65 -8.78 -16.54
N ASP A 369 6.00 -9.95 -15.98
CA ASP A 369 5.75 -11.26 -16.58
C ASP A 369 5.62 -12.35 -15.49
N GLY A 370 5.67 -13.62 -15.88
CA GLY A 370 5.56 -14.73 -14.93
C GLY A 370 6.68 -14.82 -13.90
N ASP A 371 7.86 -14.27 -14.21
CA ASP A 371 9.08 -14.46 -13.44
C ASP A 371 9.81 -13.14 -13.11
N THR A 372 9.22 -11.99 -13.47
CA THR A 372 9.78 -10.65 -13.22
C THR A 372 8.72 -9.72 -12.63
N VAL A 373 9.07 -9.01 -11.58
CA VAL A 373 8.30 -7.90 -11.02
C VAL A 373 9.18 -6.66 -10.91
N HIS A 374 8.61 -5.51 -11.22
CA HIS A 374 9.24 -4.22 -10.93
C HIS A 374 8.88 -3.80 -9.51
N VAL A 375 9.88 -3.47 -8.69
CA VAL A 375 9.71 -3.14 -7.28
C VAL A 375 10.17 -1.72 -7.03
N GLU A 376 9.30 -0.91 -6.46
CA GLU A 376 9.65 0.38 -5.88
C GLU A 376 9.68 0.26 -4.36
N ARG A 377 10.79 0.68 -3.72
CA ARG A 377 10.95 0.69 -2.26
C ARG A 377 11.28 2.09 -1.78
N ASN A 378 10.64 2.53 -0.69
CA ASN A 378 10.98 3.76 0.00
C ASN A 378 11.15 3.42 1.49
N TYR A 379 12.36 3.56 2.00
CA TYR A 379 12.70 3.28 3.39
C TYR A 379 12.69 4.55 4.24
N TYR A 380 12.01 4.50 5.37
CA TYR A 380 11.91 5.58 6.34
C TYR A 380 12.45 5.10 7.69
N ASP A 381 13.36 5.87 8.29
CA ASP A 381 13.78 5.62 9.66
C ASP A 381 12.74 6.23 10.63
N LEU A 382 11.97 5.36 11.29
CA LEU A 382 10.98 5.81 12.28
C LEU A 382 11.60 6.59 13.44
N ALA A 383 12.87 6.34 13.77
CA ALA A 383 13.56 7.09 14.81
C ALA A 383 13.89 8.55 14.40
N ALA A 384 13.98 8.79 13.08
CA ALA A 384 14.17 10.14 12.52
C ALA A 384 12.82 10.80 12.20
N CYS A 385 11.73 10.03 12.16
CA CYS A 385 10.39 10.59 12.16
C CYS A 385 10.19 11.30 13.50
N GLY A 386 9.62 12.51 13.50
CA GLY A 386 9.25 13.18 14.75
C GLY A 386 8.38 12.23 15.60
N PRO A 387 8.25 12.49 16.91
CA PRO A 387 7.36 11.71 17.73
C PRO A 387 6.03 11.61 16.97
N LEU A 388 5.44 10.42 16.93
CA LEU A 388 4.03 10.30 16.60
C LEU A 388 3.38 11.47 17.33
N GLU A 389 2.94 12.49 16.60
CA GLU A 389 2.18 13.56 17.20
C GLU A 389 0.85 12.96 17.63
N THR A 390 0.92 12.16 18.66
CA THR A 390 -0.23 11.68 19.46
C THR A 390 -0.78 12.82 20.31
N ALA A 391 -0.28 14.03 20.11
CA ALA A 391 -0.69 15.20 20.86
C ALA A 391 -2.16 15.55 20.62
N ASP A 392 -2.75 15.11 19.54
CA ASP A 392 -4.17 15.25 19.27
C ASP A 392 -4.77 13.86 19.06
N PRO A 393 -5.55 13.32 20.02
CA PRO A 393 -6.22 12.03 19.86
C PRO A 393 -7.21 12.01 18.69
N ASN A 394 -7.55 13.17 18.13
CA ASN A 394 -8.53 13.36 17.06
C ASN A 394 -7.87 13.51 15.68
N ARG A 395 -6.57 13.44 15.61
CA ARG A 395 -5.82 13.48 14.36
C ARG A 395 -5.28 12.09 14.04
N PRO A 396 -5.46 11.57 12.81
CA PRO A 396 -4.72 10.38 12.42
C PRO A 396 -3.23 10.65 12.66
N PRO A 397 -2.49 9.71 13.20
CA PRO A 397 -1.09 9.89 13.49
C PRO A 397 -0.34 10.20 12.19
N THR A 398 -0.22 11.49 11.88
CA THR A 398 0.68 11.93 10.83
C THR A 398 2.08 11.88 11.43
N MET A 399 2.86 10.89 11.03
CA MET A 399 4.29 10.93 11.30
C MET A 399 4.91 11.94 10.33
N PRO A 400 5.41 13.10 10.78
CA PRO A 400 6.22 13.96 9.95
C PRO A 400 7.56 13.26 9.74
N CYS A 401 7.59 12.29 8.83
CA CYS A 401 8.83 11.65 8.44
C CYS A 401 9.58 12.57 7.49
N PRO A 402 10.90 12.70 7.63
CA PRO A 402 11.73 13.31 6.61
C PRO A 402 11.56 12.54 5.28
N PRO A 403 12.02 13.09 4.16
CA PRO A 403 12.08 12.34 2.91
C PRO A 403 12.71 10.97 3.13
N PRO A 404 12.31 9.93 2.39
CA PRO A 404 12.86 8.60 2.57
C PRO A 404 14.39 8.67 2.53
N LEU A 405 15.03 7.99 3.48
CA LEU A 405 16.49 7.88 3.52
C LEU A 405 17.05 7.23 2.26
N PHE A 406 16.24 6.38 1.68
CA PHE A 406 16.59 5.59 0.52
C PHE A 406 15.33 5.28 -0.29
N ALA A 407 15.45 5.39 -1.59
CA ALA A 407 14.42 5.01 -2.54
C ALA A 407 15.09 4.30 -3.71
N ASP A 408 14.67 3.10 -4.02
CA ASP A 408 15.15 2.35 -5.17
C ASP A 408 14.01 1.80 -6.03
N ARG A 409 14.37 1.44 -7.26
CA ARG A 409 13.50 0.86 -8.25
C ARG A 409 14.29 -0.23 -8.95
N LEU A 410 13.90 -1.47 -8.73
CA LEU A 410 14.65 -2.64 -9.11
C LEU A 410 13.71 -3.68 -9.72
N ASP A 411 14.19 -4.39 -10.72
CA ASP A 411 13.51 -5.59 -11.19
C ASP A 411 13.91 -6.77 -10.29
N TYR A 412 12.93 -7.41 -9.68
CA TYR A 412 13.11 -8.64 -8.92
C TYR A 412 12.80 -9.84 -9.80
N GLN A 413 13.58 -10.88 -9.63
CA GLN A 413 13.38 -12.18 -10.26
C GLN A 413 12.73 -13.16 -9.30
N ARG A 414 11.98 -14.07 -9.85
CA ARG A 414 11.35 -15.14 -9.07
C ARG A 414 12.40 -16.11 -8.54
N LEU A 415 12.38 -16.37 -7.24
CA LEU A 415 13.18 -17.41 -6.60
C LEU A 415 12.39 -18.71 -6.46
N THR A 416 11.12 -18.62 -6.05
CA THR A 416 10.24 -19.78 -5.87
C THR A 416 8.92 -19.61 -6.61
N LYS A 417 8.32 -20.73 -7.01
CA LYS A 417 6.97 -20.80 -7.54
C LYS A 417 6.18 -21.79 -6.69
N LEU A 418 5.20 -21.28 -5.94
CA LEU A 418 4.41 -22.12 -5.04
C LEU A 418 3.59 -23.13 -5.83
N ALA A 419 3.56 -24.36 -5.34
CA ALA A 419 2.69 -25.40 -5.85
C ALA A 419 1.21 -25.01 -5.69
N GLY A 420 0.39 -25.38 -6.66
CA GLY A 420 -1.04 -25.10 -6.67
C GLY A 420 -1.43 -23.68 -7.08
N THR A 421 -0.49 -22.77 -7.30
CA THR A 421 -0.79 -21.39 -7.74
C THR A 421 -1.04 -21.27 -9.24
N THR A 422 -0.71 -22.29 -10.00
CA THR A 422 -1.09 -22.47 -11.42
C THR A 422 -1.50 -23.92 -11.67
N CYS A 423 -2.27 -24.18 -12.72
CA CYS A 423 -2.81 -25.51 -12.97
C CYS A 423 -1.76 -26.53 -13.44
N ASP A 424 -0.59 -26.09 -13.85
CA ASP A 424 0.52 -26.92 -14.31
C ASP A 424 1.56 -27.22 -13.21
N ASN A 425 1.38 -26.68 -11.99
CA ASN A 425 2.35 -26.80 -10.90
C ASN A 425 1.76 -27.38 -9.60
N GLN A 426 0.93 -28.38 -9.72
CA GLN A 426 0.30 -29.03 -8.56
C GLN A 426 1.29 -29.89 -7.75
N SER A 427 1.04 -30.04 -6.45
CA SER A 427 1.75 -30.91 -5.50
C SER A 427 0.76 -31.46 -4.47
N ASP A 428 0.97 -32.69 -4.02
CA ASP A 428 0.15 -33.28 -2.95
C ASP A 428 0.37 -32.57 -1.59
N ALA A 429 1.50 -31.88 -1.43
CA ALA A 429 1.84 -31.09 -0.24
C ALA A 429 1.46 -29.61 -0.33
N GLN A 430 0.94 -29.13 -1.46
CA GLN A 430 0.69 -27.69 -1.75
C GLN A 430 -0.11 -26.98 -0.66
N HIS A 431 -0.99 -27.68 0.03
CA HIS A 431 -1.84 -27.14 1.08
C HIS A 431 -1.06 -26.81 2.38
N TYR A 432 0.21 -27.16 2.52
CA TYR A 432 1.05 -26.73 3.65
C TYR A 432 1.74 -25.38 3.41
N SER A 433 1.69 -24.83 2.21
CA SER A 433 2.14 -23.46 1.96
C SER A 433 1.34 -22.45 2.78
N GLY A 434 2.02 -21.44 3.31
CA GLY A 434 1.39 -20.37 4.08
C GLY A 434 2.28 -19.85 5.20
N THR A 435 1.70 -18.97 6.00
CA THR A 435 2.33 -18.48 7.23
C THR A 435 1.87 -19.32 8.41
N TRP A 436 2.80 -19.71 9.25
CA TRP A 436 2.58 -20.49 10.46
C TRP A 436 3.22 -19.80 11.65
N PHE A 437 2.65 -19.88 12.83
CA PHE A 437 3.15 -19.21 14.02
C PHE A 437 2.95 -20.04 15.29
N ASP A 438 3.75 -19.73 16.32
CA ASP A 438 3.54 -20.23 17.66
C ASP A 438 2.47 -19.38 18.37
N PRO A 439 1.32 -19.94 18.74
CA PRO A 439 0.29 -19.19 19.43
C PRO A 439 0.69 -18.70 20.84
N GLU A 440 1.76 -19.24 21.42
CA GLU A 440 2.29 -18.83 22.73
C GLU A 440 3.40 -17.76 22.61
N ALA A 441 4.04 -17.64 21.42
CA ALA A 441 5.10 -16.66 21.14
C ALA A 441 4.70 -15.77 19.95
N ASN A 442 3.68 -14.93 20.16
CA ASN A 442 3.15 -14.07 19.11
C ASN A 442 4.23 -13.11 18.56
N GLY A 443 4.37 -13.08 17.24
CA GLY A 443 5.36 -12.26 16.51
C GLY A 443 6.57 -13.05 16.03
N GLU A 444 6.60 -14.35 16.27
CA GLU A 444 7.51 -15.30 15.63
C GLU A 444 6.73 -16.27 14.75
N GLY A 445 7.35 -16.72 13.67
CA GLY A 445 6.68 -17.67 12.80
C GLY A 445 7.45 -18.02 11.54
N PHE A 446 6.79 -18.81 10.71
CA PHE A 446 7.35 -19.37 9.49
C PHE A 446 6.56 -18.95 8.28
N VAL A 447 7.25 -18.64 7.20
CA VAL A 447 6.70 -18.71 5.85
C VAL A 447 7.17 -20.03 5.25
N ILE A 448 6.24 -20.90 4.89
CA ILE A 448 6.48 -22.18 4.25
C ILE A 448 6.01 -22.09 2.80
N GLU A 449 6.92 -22.30 1.86
CA GLU A 449 6.68 -22.27 0.42
C GLU A 449 6.88 -23.66 -0.18
N VAL A 450 5.79 -24.37 -0.39
CA VAL A 450 5.83 -25.69 -1.02
C VAL A 450 5.98 -25.54 -2.53
N LEU A 451 6.95 -26.27 -3.09
CA LEU A 451 7.27 -26.29 -4.52
C LEU A 451 6.59 -27.50 -5.21
N PRO A 452 6.50 -27.50 -6.55
CA PRO A 452 5.80 -28.55 -7.30
C PRO A 452 6.38 -29.99 -7.13
N ASP A 453 7.60 -30.11 -6.63
CA ASP A 453 8.27 -31.39 -6.38
C ASP A 453 8.25 -31.83 -4.90
N ASP A 454 7.27 -31.31 -4.15
CA ASP A 454 7.08 -31.53 -2.70
C ASP A 454 8.26 -31.07 -1.83
N ARG A 455 9.22 -30.33 -2.39
CA ARG A 455 10.18 -29.57 -1.59
C ARG A 455 9.50 -28.37 -0.98
N ALA A 456 10.03 -27.90 0.13
CA ALA A 456 9.61 -26.62 0.69
C ALA A 456 10.84 -25.73 1.00
N VAL A 457 10.67 -24.44 0.76
CA VAL A 457 11.54 -23.41 1.31
C VAL A 457 10.86 -22.86 2.55
N VAL A 458 11.64 -22.67 3.60
CA VAL A 458 11.14 -22.12 4.87
C VAL A 458 11.97 -20.90 5.24
N TYR A 459 11.27 -19.86 5.62
CA TYR A 459 11.80 -18.69 6.30
C TYR A 459 11.25 -18.71 7.72
N TRP A 460 12.14 -18.68 8.71
CA TRP A 460 11.77 -18.53 10.11
C TRP A 460 12.09 -17.12 10.56
N PHE A 461 11.08 -16.32 10.80
CA PHE A 461 11.18 -14.96 11.31
C PHE A 461 11.09 -14.98 12.83
N THR A 462 12.13 -14.51 13.49
CA THR A 462 12.31 -14.58 14.93
C THR A 462 13.18 -13.41 15.42
N TYR A 463 13.80 -13.57 16.59
CA TYR A 463 14.64 -12.56 17.23
C TYR A 463 15.97 -13.15 17.67
N ALA A 464 16.95 -12.28 17.92
CA ALA A 464 18.26 -12.70 18.44
C ALA A 464 18.15 -13.24 19.86
N ALA A 465 18.95 -14.26 20.18
CA ALA A 465 18.93 -14.93 21.48
C ALA A 465 19.86 -14.24 22.51
N ASP A 466 20.18 -12.96 22.35
CA ASP A 466 21.10 -12.19 23.18
C ASP A 466 20.42 -11.08 24.02
N ASP A 467 19.11 -11.16 24.17
CA ASP A 467 18.28 -10.19 24.88
C ASP A 467 18.34 -8.75 24.29
N SER A 468 18.95 -8.55 23.12
CA SER A 468 19.00 -7.24 22.45
C SER A 468 17.64 -6.76 21.98
N GLY A 469 16.73 -7.69 21.69
CA GLY A 469 15.45 -7.43 21.02
C GLY A 469 15.58 -7.22 19.54
N GLU A 470 16.76 -7.47 18.96
CA GLU A 470 16.97 -7.35 17.52
C GLU A 470 16.31 -8.52 16.78
N GLN A 471 15.97 -8.28 15.53
CA GLN A 471 15.38 -9.31 14.67
C GLN A 471 16.43 -10.32 14.21
N ALA A 472 15.98 -11.56 14.00
CA ALA A 472 16.72 -12.60 13.32
C ALA A 472 15.81 -13.30 12.32
N TRP A 473 16.40 -13.79 11.24
CA TRP A 473 15.68 -14.66 10.31
C TRP A 473 16.61 -15.75 9.80
N LEU A 474 16.02 -16.92 9.61
CA LEU A 474 16.71 -18.10 9.15
C LEU A 474 16.01 -18.61 7.88
N MET A 475 16.76 -19.30 7.05
CA MET A 475 16.22 -19.91 5.85
C MET A 475 16.80 -21.27 5.57
N GLY A 476 16.00 -22.11 4.94
CA GLY A 476 16.45 -23.42 4.49
C GLY A 476 15.44 -24.08 3.58
N ASN A 477 15.80 -25.21 3.03
CA ASN A 477 14.89 -26.01 2.22
C ASN A 477 15.02 -27.49 2.56
N GLY A 478 13.92 -28.21 2.33
CA GLY A 478 13.87 -29.64 2.60
C GLY A 478 12.81 -30.33 1.77
N GLN A 479 12.75 -31.65 1.85
CA GLN A 479 11.72 -32.45 1.22
C GLN A 479 10.60 -32.73 2.23
N ILE A 480 9.35 -32.58 1.82
CA ILE A 480 8.21 -33.01 2.62
C ILE A 480 8.02 -34.51 2.39
N ASP A 481 8.14 -35.29 3.47
CA ASP A 481 7.79 -36.71 3.46
C ASP A 481 6.31 -36.85 3.83
N LEU A 482 5.46 -37.12 2.85
CA LEU A 482 4.02 -37.30 3.05
C LEU A 482 3.66 -38.62 3.73
N ASN A 483 4.64 -39.51 3.93
CA ASN A 483 4.44 -40.82 4.58
C ASN A 483 3.22 -41.62 4.06
N ILE A 484 2.94 -41.54 2.76
CA ILE A 484 1.79 -42.17 2.08
C ILE A 484 1.94 -43.71 2.04
N SER A 485 2.60 -44.30 3.00
CA SER A 485 2.71 -45.75 3.08
C SER A 485 1.40 -46.35 3.59
N ALA A 486 0.54 -46.77 2.67
CA ALA A 486 -0.74 -47.45 2.94
C ALA A 486 -0.60 -48.79 3.71
N ILE A 487 0.61 -49.14 4.19
CA ILE A 487 0.93 -50.44 4.79
C ILE A 487 1.24 -50.31 6.29
N SER A 488 1.47 -49.09 6.82
CA SER A 488 1.78 -48.90 8.23
C SER A 488 0.51 -48.83 9.08
N SER A 489 0.48 -49.65 10.14
CA SER A 489 -0.58 -49.62 11.15
C SER A 489 -0.49 -48.38 12.08
N ASN A 490 0.53 -47.53 11.88
CA ASN A 490 0.75 -46.27 12.59
C ASN A 490 1.35 -45.26 11.60
N PRO A 491 0.54 -44.55 10.81
CA PRO A 491 1.04 -43.54 9.88
C PRO A 491 1.70 -42.42 10.68
N GLN A 492 2.94 -42.09 10.29
CA GLN A 492 3.60 -40.89 10.82
C GLN A 492 2.99 -39.65 10.15
N PRO A 493 2.93 -38.50 10.81
CA PRO A 493 2.47 -37.26 10.20
C PRO A 493 3.40 -36.86 9.05
N PRO A 494 2.90 -36.15 8.02
CA PRO A 494 3.76 -35.51 7.04
C PRO A 494 4.82 -34.64 7.72
N THR A 495 6.06 -34.80 7.29
CA THR A 495 7.21 -34.23 7.99
C THR A 495 8.14 -33.52 7.01
N LEU A 496 8.53 -32.30 7.35
CA LEU A 496 9.54 -31.50 6.64
C LEU A 496 10.79 -31.41 7.50
N LEU A 497 11.91 -31.93 7.00
CA LEU A 497 13.21 -31.81 7.64
C LEU A 497 14.09 -30.85 6.84
N ILE A 498 14.69 -29.87 7.52
CA ILE A 498 15.65 -28.91 7.00
C ILE A 498 16.95 -29.05 7.78
N ASP A 499 18.01 -29.45 7.08
CA ASP A 499 19.33 -29.63 7.64
C ASP A 499 20.39 -29.38 6.54
N PRO A 500 21.17 -28.29 6.61
CA PRO A 500 21.11 -27.23 7.62
C PRO A 500 20.02 -26.20 7.37
N ILE A 501 19.56 -25.54 8.45
CA ILE A 501 18.91 -24.24 8.36
C ILE A 501 19.97 -23.16 8.57
N LEU A 502 19.96 -22.11 7.77
CA LEU A 502 21.03 -21.11 7.66
C LEU A 502 20.65 -19.79 8.30
N LEU A 503 21.59 -19.14 8.96
CA LEU A 503 21.51 -17.79 9.50
C LEU A 503 22.40 -16.86 8.64
N PRO A 504 21.82 -16.01 7.76
CA PRO A 504 22.61 -15.05 7.00
C PRO A 504 23.05 -13.87 7.87
N VAL A 505 24.31 -13.41 7.70
CA VAL A 505 24.87 -12.27 8.45
C VAL A 505 25.85 -11.49 7.56
N GLY A 506 26.21 -10.27 7.96
CA GLY A 506 27.41 -9.56 7.47
C GLY A 506 27.19 -8.45 6.46
N ALA A 507 26.10 -8.42 5.72
CA ALA A 507 25.83 -7.35 4.75
C ALA A 507 25.14 -6.13 5.38
N THR A 508 25.11 -5.01 4.66
CA THR A 508 24.42 -3.76 5.06
C THR A 508 23.44 -3.32 3.99
N TYR A 509 22.32 -2.75 4.40
CA TYR A 509 21.28 -2.27 3.49
C TYR A 509 21.67 -0.99 2.76
N GLY A 510 21.26 -0.85 1.51
CA GLY A 510 21.33 0.38 0.74
C GLY A 510 22.46 0.40 -0.28
N PRO A 511 22.94 1.60 -0.68
CA PRO A 511 23.93 1.74 -1.76
C PRO A 511 25.28 1.06 -1.52
N ASP A 512 25.57 0.75 -0.26
CA ASP A 512 26.83 0.10 0.16
C ASP A 512 26.65 -1.43 0.32
N PHE A 513 25.52 -2.00 -0.10
CA PHE A 513 25.30 -3.44 -0.07
C PHE A 513 26.25 -4.18 -1.01
N ASP A 514 26.96 -5.15 -0.46
CA ASP A 514 27.78 -6.09 -1.24
C ASP A 514 27.33 -7.54 -0.93
N PRO A 515 26.78 -8.27 -1.90
CA PRO A 515 26.36 -9.66 -1.68
C PRO A 515 27.51 -10.58 -1.28
N ALA A 516 28.76 -10.19 -1.56
CA ALA A 516 29.93 -10.95 -1.12
C ALA A 516 30.18 -10.88 0.40
N ASP A 517 29.61 -9.90 1.09
CA ASP A 517 29.68 -9.78 2.55
C ASP A 517 28.68 -10.68 3.25
N VAL A 518 27.70 -11.26 2.53
CA VAL A 518 26.69 -12.16 3.12
C VAL A 518 27.33 -13.49 3.45
N GLU A 519 27.54 -13.75 4.72
CA GLU A 519 27.94 -15.06 5.26
C GLU A 519 26.68 -15.83 5.68
N ARG A 520 26.61 -17.11 5.29
CA ARG A 520 25.49 -18.02 5.63
C ARG A 520 26.00 -19.02 6.66
N ILE A 521 25.71 -18.77 7.93
CA ILE A 521 26.13 -19.59 9.04
C ILE A 521 25.21 -20.81 9.14
N ASP A 522 25.79 -22.02 9.29
CA ASP A 522 25.05 -23.22 9.65
C ASP A 522 24.52 -23.04 11.09
N TRP A 523 23.21 -22.75 11.20
CA TRP A 523 22.58 -22.52 12.49
C TRP A 523 22.20 -23.83 13.18
N GLY A 524 21.87 -24.86 12.39
CA GLY A 524 21.43 -26.15 12.91
C GLY A 524 20.38 -26.81 12.05
N TRP A 525 19.39 -27.45 12.66
CA TRP A 525 18.31 -28.16 11.95
C TRP A 525 16.93 -27.78 12.45
N LEU A 526 15.93 -27.98 11.59
CA LEU A 526 14.52 -27.74 11.85
C LEU A 526 13.69 -28.91 11.31
N GLU A 527 12.79 -29.45 12.12
CA GLU A 527 11.80 -30.46 11.70
C GLU A 527 10.40 -29.93 11.99
N ILE A 528 9.51 -29.97 10.98
CA ILE A 528 8.10 -29.59 11.11
C ILE A 528 7.25 -30.83 10.83
N GLN A 529 6.44 -31.22 11.80
CA GLN A 529 5.45 -32.28 11.68
C GLN A 529 4.05 -31.67 11.51
N PHE A 530 3.37 -31.93 10.40
CA PHE A 530 2.04 -31.43 10.13
C PHE A 530 0.98 -32.42 10.64
N HIS A 531 0.21 -32.04 11.66
CA HIS A 531 -0.87 -32.87 12.19
C HIS A 531 -2.08 -32.86 11.26
N ASP A 532 -2.37 -31.72 10.70
CA ASP A 532 -3.38 -31.46 9.64
C ASP A 532 -2.99 -30.21 8.83
N GLU A 533 -3.88 -29.72 7.99
CA GLU A 533 -3.63 -28.51 7.17
C GLU A 533 -3.48 -27.22 7.99
N ASN A 534 -3.81 -27.19 9.26
CA ASN A 534 -3.87 -25.97 10.10
C ASN A 534 -3.04 -26.06 11.37
N THR A 535 -2.60 -27.26 11.75
CA THR A 535 -1.85 -27.48 13.00
C THR A 535 -0.62 -28.34 12.76
N GLY A 536 0.42 -28.09 13.52
CA GLY A 536 1.67 -28.85 13.47
C GLY A 536 2.50 -28.69 14.73
N HIS A 537 3.67 -29.28 14.72
CA HIS A 537 4.66 -29.20 15.78
C HIS A 537 6.05 -29.02 15.18
N VAL A 538 6.82 -28.13 15.74
CA VAL A 538 8.19 -27.82 15.35
C VAL A 538 9.16 -28.39 16.36
N PHE A 539 10.24 -28.98 15.87
CA PHE A 539 11.41 -29.39 16.65
C PHE A 539 12.63 -28.71 16.03
N PHE A 540 13.53 -28.22 16.82
CA PHE A 540 14.75 -27.60 16.34
C PHE A 540 15.96 -27.83 17.26
N GLY A 541 17.15 -27.72 16.69
CA GLY A 541 18.39 -27.75 17.44
C GLY A 541 19.44 -26.85 16.79
N SER A 542 19.99 -25.94 17.58
CA SER A 542 21.04 -25.04 17.13
C SER A 542 22.44 -25.56 17.40
N MET A 543 23.39 -25.24 16.53
CA MET A 543 24.83 -25.42 16.75
C MET A 543 25.48 -24.22 17.45
N LEU A 544 24.73 -23.11 17.58
CA LEU A 544 25.21 -21.88 18.22
C LEU A 544 24.84 -21.86 19.70
N GLU A 545 25.83 -21.63 20.59
CA GLU A 545 25.62 -21.62 22.04
C GLU A 545 24.55 -20.62 22.52
N ALA A 546 24.29 -19.57 21.77
CA ALA A 546 23.28 -18.57 22.13
C ALA A 546 21.84 -19.07 21.96
N TYR A 547 21.63 -20.10 21.13
CA TYR A 547 20.33 -20.69 20.88
C TYR A 547 20.28 -22.11 21.44
N ASP A 548 19.22 -22.42 22.17
CA ASP A 548 18.97 -23.76 22.66
C ASP A 548 18.31 -24.68 21.63
N SER A 549 18.10 -25.93 21.97
CA SER A 549 17.18 -26.81 21.24
C SER A 549 15.82 -26.78 21.92
N GLY A 550 14.77 -26.95 21.14
CA GLY A 550 13.40 -26.88 21.65
C GLY A 550 12.38 -27.48 20.74
N ASP A 551 11.15 -27.38 21.19
CA ASP A 551 9.97 -27.75 20.40
C ASP A 551 8.76 -26.92 20.82
N PHE A 552 7.86 -26.63 19.88
CA PHE A 552 6.63 -25.89 20.14
C PHE A 552 5.54 -26.22 19.10
N PRO A 553 4.24 -26.07 19.49
CA PRO A 553 3.15 -26.23 18.55
C PRO A 553 3.08 -25.05 17.61
N ILE A 554 2.63 -25.29 16.37
CA ILE A 554 2.35 -24.23 15.41
C ILE A 554 0.94 -24.32 14.88
N GLN A 555 0.39 -23.14 14.56
CA GLN A 555 -0.89 -22.98 13.88
C GLN A 555 -0.69 -22.19 12.60
N ARG A 556 -1.49 -22.54 11.59
CA ARG A 556 -1.52 -21.80 10.34
C ARG A 556 -2.22 -20.47 10.53
N LEU A 557 -1.59 -19.38 10.08
CA LEU A 557 -2.16 -18.05 10.08
C LEU A 557 -2.81 -17.69 8.73
N THR A 558 -2.15 -18.05 7.61
CA THR A 558 -2.61 -17.68 6.28
C THR A 558 -2.57 -18.83 5.29
N ARG A 559 -3.38 -18.71 4.22
CA ARG A 559 -3.34 -19.59 3.05
C ARG A 559 -3.10 -18.75 1.80
N PRO A 560 -2.10 -19.09 0.97
CA PRO A 560 -2.02 -18.54 -0.37
C PRO A 560 -3.22 -18.94 -1.20
N MET A 561 -3.68 -18.03 -2.07
CA MET A 561 -4.68 -18.33 -3.09
C MET A 561 -4.16 -19.43 -4.03
N LEU A 562 -4.97 -20.43 -4.28
CA LEU A 562 -4.68 -21.47 -5.25
C LEU A 562 -5.42 -21.20 -6.57
N ALA A 563 -4.89 -21.73 -7.65
CA ALA A 563 -5.53 -21.63 -8.96
C ALA A 563 -6.82 -22.48 -9.02
N ASP A 564 -7.90 -21.89 -9.53
CA ASP A 564 -9.12 -22.65 -9.85
C ASP A 564 -8.97 -23.35 -11.20
N CYS A 565 -8.55 -24.60 -11.16
CA CYS A 565 -8.28 -25.40 -12.36
C CYS A 565 -9.53 -26.06 -12.95
N GLU A 566 -10.65 -26.08 -12.24
CA GLU A 566 -11.91 -26.62 -12.75
C GLU A 566 -12.65 -25.61 -13.64
N ALA A 567 -12.56 -24.32 -13.31
CA ALA A 567 -13.19 -23.26 -14.10
C ALA A 567 -12.56 -23.07 -15.49
N ASN A 568 -11.28 -23.43 -15.66
CA ASN A 568 -10.55 -23.28 -16.93
C ASN A 568 -10.66 -24.50 -17.85
N ALA A 569 -11.38 -25.56 -17.46
CA ALA A 569 -11.57 -26.77 -18.26
C ALA A 569 -12.86 -26.76 -19.11
N GLN A 570 -13.62 -25.67 -19.12
CA GLN A 570 -14.80 -25.45 -19.97
C GLN A 570 -14.45 -24.44 -21.08
#